data_0f4159772d83eb7319e342dc5c267f80
#
_entry.id   0f4159772d83eb7319e342dc5c267f80
#
_cell.length_a   1.000
_cell.length_b   1.000
_cell.length_c   1.000
_cell.angle_alpha   90.00
_cell.angle_beta   90.00
_cell.angle_gamma   90.00
#
_symmetry.space_group_name_H-M   'P 1'
#
loop_
_entity.id
_entity.type
_entity.pdbx_description
1 polymer ?
#
loop_
_entity_poly.entity_id
_entity_poly.type
_entity_poly.pdbx_seq_one_letter_code
_entity_poly.pdbx_strand_id
1 'polypeptide(L)'
;VFTTWLVYQLSRLGGKVRVVNLILVGIAVNAIAGAVISFFIFFAPTTSREQIIFWQMGTLSGAKWEHVGVVGVVGVVGVIVSFGLLCAGLLVKQLDLLALDDKAATHVGVDVSTLRTLSIVLATLLTAGAVSYAGLIGFVGLVIPHIVRTVAGPSNAVLIPASALGGALLIAGADIGSRTIIPFADLPIGIFTALIGGPTFFILLRRMKKKGAGV
;
A
#
# COMPACT_ATOMS: atom_id res chain seq x y z
N VAL A 1 1.53 -11.92 -3.48
CA VAL A 1 0.77 -12.95 -2.75
C VAL A 1 1.72 -13.95 -2.09
N PHE A 2 2.60 -14.63 -2.84
CA PHE A 2 3.56 -15.58 -2.26
C PHE A 2 4.45 -14.95 -1.18
N THR A 3 5.05 -13.81 -1.47
CA THR A 3 5.90 -13.06 -0.52
C THR A 3 5.16 -12.68 0.75
N THR A 4 3.92 -12.23 0.65
CA THR A 4 3.10 -11.89 1.82
C THR A 4 2.74 -13.12 2.64
N TRP A 5 2.43 -14.23 1.98
CA TRP A 5 2.21 -15.52 2.64
C TRP A 5 3.49 -15.96 3.40
N LEU A 6 4.66 -15.84 2.77
CA LEU A 6 5.95 -16.14 3.39
C LEU A 6 6.19 -15.27 4.64
N VAL A 7 6.01 -13.94 4.51
CA VAL A 7 6.14 -13.00 5.63
C VAL A 7 5.18 -13.35 6.76
N TYR A 8 3.93 -13.68 6.42
CA TYR A 8 2.91 -14.07 7.40
C TYR A 8 3.30 -15.36 8.13
N GLN A 9 3.78 -16.38 7.42
CA GLN A 9 4.23 -17.65 8.04
C GLN A 9 5.45 -17.44 8.93
N LEU A 10 6.45 -16.70 8.47
CA LEU A 10 7.65 -16.41 9.24
C LEU A 10 7.40 -15.52 10.47
N SER A 11 6.33 -14.71 10.44
CA SER A 11 5.96 -13.84 11.56
C SER A 11 5.17 -14.55 12.67
N ARG A 12 4.72 -15.79 12.44
CA ARG A 12 4.03 -16.64 13.42
C ARG A 12 5.02 -17.23 14.40
N LEU A 13 5.20 -16.59 15.55
CA LEU A 13 5.93 -17.16 16.68
C LEU A 13 4.93 -17.59 17.76
N GLY A 14 4.92 -18.90 18.08
CA GLY A 14 4.03 -19.44 19.09
C GLY A 14 2.54 -19.40 18.75
N GLY A 15 2.18 -19.48 17.45
CA GLY A 15 0.80 -19.52 16.98
C GLY A 15 0.08 -18.17 16.89
N LYS A 16 0.68 -17.08 17.39
CA LYS A 16 0.11 -15.72 17.31
C LYS A 16 0.97 -14.82 16.43
N VAL A 17 0.31 -14.07 15.54
CA VAL A 17 0.97 -13.08 14.70
C VAL A 17 1.13 -11.77 15.49
N ARG A 18 2.38 -11.36 15.72
CA ARG A 18 2.69 -10.06 16.31
C ARG A 18 3.00 -9.05 15.22
N VAL A 19 2.42 -7.86 15.31
CA VAL A 19 2.62 -6.77 14.34
C VAL A 19 4.10 -6.42 14.17
N VAL A 20 4.85 -6.39 15.26
CA VAL A 20 6.29 -6.11 15.25
C VAL A 20 7.06 -7.14 14.43
N ASN A 21 6.73 -8.43 14.57
CA ASN A 21 7.38 -9.49 13.81
C ASN A 21 7.04 -9.40 12.31
N LEU A 22 5.79 -9.04 11.96
CA LEU A 22 5.40 -8.79 10.57
C LEU A 22 6.26 -7.69 9.94
N ILE A 23 6.48 -6.60 10.66
CA ILE A 23 7.32 -5.48 10.17
C ILE A 23 8.76 -5.93 10.00
N LEU A 24 9.36 -6.59 11.00
CA LEU A 24 10.76 -7.02 10.94
C LEU A 24 11.01 -8.05 9.83
N VAL A 25 10.13 -9.05 9.71
CA VAL A 25 10.22 -10.05 8.63
C VAL A 25 9.99 -9.39 7.28
N GLY A 26 9.06 -8.45 7.18
CA GLY A 26 8.82 -7.66 5.96
C GLY A 26 10.05 -6.88 5.52
N ILE A 27 10.76 -6.23 6.44
CA ILE A 27 12.01 -5.52 6.16
C ILE A 27 13.10 -6.49 5.66
N ALA A 28 13.25 -7.65 6.31
CA ALA A 28 14.23 -8.65 5.92
C ALA A 28 13.95 -9.20 4.52
N VAL A 29 12.70 -9.56 4.23
CA VAL A 29 12.28 -10.06 2.90
C VAL A 29 12.47 -8.98 1.83
N ASN A 30 12.14 -7.72 2.14
CA ASN A 30 12.37 -6.60 1.22
C ASN A 30 13.87 -6.40 0.91
N ALA A 31 14.75 -6.53 1.92
CA ALA A 31 16.19 -6.43 1.73
C ALA A 31 16.72 -7.56 0.83
N ILE A 32 16.26 -8.80 1.03
CA ILE A 32 16.63 -9.94 0.18
C ILE A 32 16.13 -9.73 -1.26
N ALA A 33 14.87 -9.33 -1.42
CA ALA A 33 14.31 -9.03 -2.75
C ALA A 33 15.10 -7.92 -3.45
N GLY A 34 15.44 -6.85 -2.75
CA GLY A 34 16.26 -5.75 -3.27
C GLY A 34 17.67 -6.23 -3.71
N ALA A 35 18.30 -7.11 -2.95
CA ALA A 35 19.59 -7.70 -3.32
C ALA A 35 19.48 -8.55 -4.59
N VAL A 36 18.43 -9.37 -4.71
CA VAL A 36 18.18 -10.18 -5.92
C VAL A 36 17.92 -9.29 -7.14
N ILE A 37 17.11 -8.25 -7.00
CA ILE A 37 16.85 -7.29 -8.07
C ILE A 37 18.16 -6.60 -8.49
N SER A 38 18.96 -6.13 -7.53
CA SER A 38 20.26 -5.50 -7.81
C SER A 38 21.23 -6.44 -8.53
N PHE A 39 21.22 -7.73 -8.16
CA PHE A 39 22.00 -8.75 -8.85
C PHE A 39 21.57 -8.87 -10.33
N PHE A 40 20.28 -8.97 -10.61
CA PHE A 40 19.78 -9.02 -11.99
C PHE A 40 20.07 -7.74 -12.78
N ILE A 41 19.95 -6.57 -12.16
CA ILE A 41 20.29 -5.28 -12.78
C ILE A 41 21.77 -5.26 -13.17
N PHE A 42 22.65 -5.82 -12.36
CA PHE A 42 24.09 -5.84 -12.66
C PHE A 42 24.41 -6.64 -13.93
N PHE A 43 23.74 -7.77 -14.16
CA PHE A 43 23.94 -8.62 -15.33
C PHE A 43 23.08 -8.22 -16.55
N ALA A 44 22.11 -7.32 -16.37
CA ALA A 44 21.18 -6.96 -17.42
C ALA A 44 21.86 -6.07 -18.50
N PRO A 45 21.48 -6.25 -19.79
CA PRO A 45 21.81 -5.29 -20.83
C PRO A 45 21.29 -3.89 -20.51
N THR A 46 21.94 -2.83 -21.04
CA THR A 46 21.65 -1.43 -20.72
C THR A 46 20.15 -1.09 -20.88
N THR A 47 19.54 -1.51 -21.99
CA THR A 47 18.11 -1.27 -22.26
C THR A 47 17.19 -1.92 -21.23
N SER A 48 17.45 -3.17 -20.87
CA SER A 48 16.66 -3.88 -19.85
C SER A 48 16.87 -3.28 -18.45
N ARG A 49 18.08 -2.83 -18.15
CA ARG A 49 18.42 -2.16 -16.90
C ARG A 49 17.61 -0.88 -16.71
N GLU A 50 17.56 -0.04 -17.74
CA GLU A 50 16.79 1.20 -17.73
C GLU A 50 15.30 0.92 -17.52
N GLN A 51 14.74 -0.07 -18.22
CA GLN A 51 13.34 -0.46 -18.06
C GLN A 51 13.01 -0.93 -16.64
N ILE A 52 13.88 -1.75 -16.02
CA ILE A 52 13.69 -2.22 -14.65
C ILE A 52 13.71 -1.04 -13.67
N ILE A 53 14.67 -0.12 -13.81
CA ILE A 53 14.81 1.06 -12.96
C ILE A 53 13.57 1.96 -13.11
N PHE A 54 13.13 2.23 -14.34
CA PHE A 54 11.93 3.02 -14.61
C PHE A 54 10.68 2.40 -13.99
N TRP A 55 10.51 1.09 -14.13
CA TRP A 55 9.38 0.37 -13.55
C TRP A 55 9.41 0.43 -12.00
N GLN A 56 10.60 0.32 -11.38
CA GLN A 56 10.74 0.45 -9.93
C GLN A 56 10.39 1.85 -9.40
N MET A 57 10.54 2.89 -10.21
CA MET A 57 10.20 4.26 -9.81
C MET A 57 8.70 4.57 -9.88
N GLY A 58 7.91 3.71 -10.53
CA GLY A 58 6.47 3.88 -10.72
C GLY A 58 6.12 4.95 -11.74
N THR A 59 5.21 4.62 -12.65
CA THR A 59 4.75 5.55 -13.69
C THR A 59 3.33 5.19 -14.16
N LEU A 60 2.57 6.19 -14.58
CA LEU A 60 1.29 6.03 -15.27
C LEU A 60 1.37 6.47 -16.74
N SER A 61 2.56 6.82 -17.25
CA SER A 61 2.72 7.31 -18.64
C SER A 61 2.33 6.26 -19.70
N GLY A 62 2.34 4.98 -19.35
CA GLY A 62 1.87 3.88 -20.20
C GLY A 62 0.35 3.67 -20.22
N ALA A 63 -0.45 4.47 -19.50
CA ALA A 63 -1.90 4.33 -19.45
C ALA A 63 -2.54 4.73 -20.80
N LYS A 64 -3.23 3.78 -21.46
CA LYS A 64 -3.95 3.96 -22.71
C LYS A 64 -5.44 3.74 -22.51
N TRP A 65 -6.27 4.34 -23.36
CA TRP A 65 -7.73 4.11 -23.36
C TRP A 65 -8.10 2.65 -23.60
N GLU A 66 -7.29 1.90 -24.33
CA GLU A 66 -7.42 0.45 -24.50
C GLU A 66 -7.33 -0.30 -23.16
N HIS A 67 -6.63 0.27 -22.18
CA HIS A 67 -6.56 -0.29 -20.83
C HIS A 67 -7.80 0.07 -19.98
N VAL A 68 -8.56 1.09 -20.32
CA VAL A 68 -9.78 1.52 -19.61
C VAL A 68 -11.02 0.84 -20.17
N GLY A 69 -11.02 0.60 -21.46
CA GLY A 69 -12.15 -0.03 -22.16
C GLY A 69 -11.87 -1.50 -22.48
N VAL A 70 -12.65 -2.38 -21.92
CA VAL A 70 -12.92 -3.74 -22.36
C VAL A 70 -11.87 -4.84 -22.08
N VAL A 71 -12.22 -5.73 -21.15
CA VAL A 71 -11.90 -7.18 -21.15
C VAL A 71 -10.41 -7.59 -21.17
N GLY A 72 -9.51 -6.64 -21.15
CA GLY A 72 -8.10 -6.92 -20.94
C GLY A 72 -7.76 -6.98 -19.45
N VAL A 73 -6.50 -6.90 -19.17
CA VAL A 73 -5.91 -6.98 -17.82
C VAL A 73 -6.50 -5.92 -16.86
N VAL A 74 -6.96 -4.75 -17.34
CA VAL A 74 -7.65 -3.72 -16.51
C VAL A 74 -9.04 -4.18 -16.08
N GLY A 75 -9.74 -4.96 -16.88
CA GLY A 75 -10.98 -5.61 -16.45
C GLY A 75 -10.74 -6.51 -15.24
N VAL A 76 -9.69 -7.31 -15.24
CA VAL A 76 -9.33 -8.17 -14.11
C VAL A 76 -8.93 -7.35 -12.89
N VAL A 77 -8.11 -6.31 -13.05
CA VAL A 77 -7.72 -5.44 -11.92
C VAL A 77 -8.91 -4.62 -11.43
N GLY A 78 -9.73 -4.08 -12.32
CA GLY A 78 -10.96 -3.39 -11.93
C GLY A 78 -11.91 -4.28 -11.12
N VAL A 79 -12.07 -5.53 -11.52
CA VAL A 79 -12.85 -6.52 -10.77
C VAL A 79 -12.20 -6.81 -9.41
N ILE A 80 -10.87 -7.03 -9.37
CA ILE A 80 -10.14 -7.25 -8.10
C ILE A 80 -10.28 -6.06 -7.18
N VAL A 81 -10.13 -4.83 -7.68
CA VAL A 81 -10.24 -3.60 -6.89
C VAL A 81 -11.68 -3.41 -6.39
N SER A 82 -12.67 -3.53 -7.26
CA SER A 82 -14.08 -3.39 -6.87
C SER A 82 -14.49 -4.44 -5.86
N PHE A 83 -14.15 -5.71 -6.10
CA PHE A 83 -14.41 -6.80 -5.18
C PHE A 83 -13.69 -6.61 -3.85
N GLY A 84 -12.41 -6.22 -3.89
CA GLY A 84 -11.63 -5.96 -2.68
C GLY A 84 -12.19 -4.81 -1.84
N LEU A 85 -12.65 -3.72 -2.47
CA LEU A 85 -13.30 -2.60 -1.78
C LEU A 85 -14.66 -3.01 -1.18
N LEU A 86 -15.46 -3.80 -1.90
CA LEU A 86 -16.72 -4.34 -1.37
C LEU A 86 -16.46 -5.25 -0.16
N CYS A 87 -15.51 -6.17 -0.26
CA CYS A 87 -15.12 -7.03 0.86
C CYS A 87 -14.60 -6.21 2.05
N ALA A 88 -13.76 -5.19 1.80
CA ALA A 88 -13.28 -4.29 2.85
C ALA A 88 -14.45 -3.54 3.52
N GLY A 89 -15.46 -3.12 2.74
CA GLY A 89 -16.67 -2.50 3.24
C GLY A 89 -17.49 -3.42 4.17
N LEU A 90 -17.57 -4.71 3.85
CA LEU A 90 -18.23 -5.70 4.71
C LEU A 90 -17.50 -5.93 6.04
N LEU A 91 -16.18 -5.75 6.06
CA LEU A 91 -15.35 -5.93 7.24
C LEU A 91 -15.27 -4.69 8.16
N VAL A 92 -15.84 -3.55 7.77
CA VAL A 92 -15.74 -2.27 8.49
C VAL A 92 -16.05 -2.41 9.97
N LYS A 93 -17.18 -2.99 10.32
CA LYS A 93 -17.62 -3.14 11.72
C LYS A 93 -16.65 -3.97 12.55
N GLN A 94 -16.14 -5.05 11.97
CA GLN A 94 -15.19 -5.95 12.64
C GLN A 94 -13.81 -5.27 12.79
N LEU A 95 -13.40 -4.47 11.79
CA LEU A 95 -12.17 -3.68 11.85
C LEU A 95 -12.26 -2.55 12.88
N ASP A 96 -13.43 -1.93 13.05
CA ASP A 96 -13.65 -0.92 14.10
C ASP A 96 -13.53 -1.55 15.50
N LEU A 97 -14.08 -2.75 15.71
CA LEU A 97 -13.92 -3.49 16.96
C LEU A 97 -12.47 -3.90 17.21
N LEU A 98 -11.76 -4.35 16.19
CA LEU A 98 -10.34 -4.70 16.30
C LEU A 98 -9.47 -3.48 16.62
N ALA A 99 -9.88 -2.26 16.23
CA ALA A 99 -9.16 -1.03 16.53
C ALA A 99 -9.20 -0.65 18.02
N LEU A 100 -10.13 -1.21 18.80
CA LEU A 100 -10.22 -0.99 20.24
C LEU A 100 -9.20 -1.83 21.01
N ASP A 101 -9.21 -3.13 20.85
CA ASP A 101 -8.24 -4.10 21.38
C ASP A 101 -8.56 -5.52 20.90
N ASP A 102 -7.53 -6.37 20.74
CA ASP A 102 -7.69 -7.79 20.37
C ASP A 102 -8.59 -8.57 21.35
N LYS A 103 -8.45 -8.30 22.66
CA LYS A 103 -9.25 -8.95 23.70
C LYS A 103 -10.72 -8.50 23.65
N ALA A 104 -10.95 -7.20 23.50
CA ALA A 104 -12.29 -6.65 23.39
C ALA A 104 -13.03 -7.21 22.16
N ALA A 105 -12.37 -7.27 21.01
CA ALA A 105 -12.92 -7.85 19.78
C ALA A 105 -13.29 -9.34 19.96
N THR A 106 -12.44 -10.12 20.64
CA THR A 106 -12.69 -11.55 20.90
C THR A 106 -13.88 -11.74 21.85
N HIS A 107 -14.05 -10.90 22.88
CA HIS A 107 -15.19 -10.97 23.80
C HIS A 107 -16.53 -10.70 23.11
N VAL A 108 -16.56 -9.93 22.05
CA VAL A 108 -17.74 -9.65 21.23
C VAL A 108 -17.98 -10.72 20.15
N GLY A 109 -17.13 -11.77 20.10
CA GLY A 109 -17.27 -12.89 19.18
C GLY A 109 -16.55 -12.71 17.83
N VAL A 110 -15.66 -11.73 17.69
CA VAL A 110 -14.88 -11.57 16.47
C VAL A 110 -13.67 -12.51 16.51
N ASP A 111 -13.52 -13.35 15.47
CA ASP A 111 -12.29 -14.11 15.26
C ASP A 111 -11.19 -13.20 14.72
N VAL A 112 -10.39 -12.66 15.63
CA VAL A 112 -9.29 -11.73 15.34
C VAL A 112 -8.26 -12.35 14.38
N SER A 113 -7.99 -13.66 14.49
CA SER A 113 -7.01 -14.33 13.64
C SER A 113 -7.48 -14.38 12.19
N THR A 114 -8.71 -14.80 11.96
CA THR A 114 -9.34 -14.88 10.63
C THR A 114 -9.51 -13.49 10.03
N LEU A 115 -9.99 -12.51 10.80
CA LEU A 115 -10.16 -11.13 10.35
C LEU A 115 -8.82 -10.51 9.90
N ARG A 116 -7.76 -10.71 10.70
CA ARG A 116 -6.42 -10.21 10.38
C ARG A 116 -5.85 -10.86 9.11
N THR A 117 -6.00 -12.17 8.98
CA THR A 117 -5.57 -12.90 7.79
C THR A 117 -6.30 -12.43 6.54
N LEU A 118 -7.63 -12.30 6.62
CA LEU A 118 -8.46 -11.84 5.50
C LEU A 118 -8.10 -10.40 5.10
N SER A 119 -7.89 -9.51 6.06
CA SER A 119 -7.46 -8.13 5.80
C SER A 119 -6.11 -8.06 5.10
N ILE A 120 -5.14 -8.90 5.52
CA ILE A 120 -3.81 -8.98 4.88
C ILE A 120 -3.94 -9.51 3.44
N VAL A 121 -4.74 -10.54 3.22
CA VAL A 121 -4.96 -11.10 1.87
C VAL A 121 -5.60 -10.07 0.95
N LEU A 122 -6.67 -9.39 1.40
CA LEU A 122 -7.34 -8.35 0.62
C LEU A 122 -6.39 -7.18 0.29
N ALA A 123 -5.67 -6.67 1.29
CA ALA A 123 -4.69 -5.60 1.08
C ALA A 123 -3.60 -6.02 0.09
N THR A 124 -3.12 -7.27 0.18
CA THR A 124 -2.10 -7.80 -0.74
C THR A 124 -2.62 -7.90 -2.17
N LEU A 125 -3.84 -8.40 -2.36
CA LEU A 125 -4.44 -8.51 -3.69
C LEU A 125 -4.64 -7.15 -4.33
N LEU A 126 -5.17 -6.18 -3.58
CA LEU A 126 -5.36 -4.80 -4.04
C LEU A 126 -4.02 -4.14 -4.40
N THR A 127 -3.02 -4.29 -3.54
CA THR A 127 -1.67 -3.73 -3.77
C THR A 127 -0.99 -4.41 -4.96
N ALA A 128 -1.07 -5.73 -5.09
CA ALA A 128 -0.48 -6.46 -6.21
C ALA A 128 -1.10 -6.02 -7.54
N GLY A 129 -2.42 -5.85 -7.59
CA GLY A 129 -3.12 -5.29 -8.76
C GLY A 129 -2.61 -3.90 -9.12
N ALA A 130 -2.51 -2.99 -8.17
CA ALA A 130 -2.02 -1.63 -8.40
C ALA A 130 -0.55 -1.61 -8.87
N VAL A 131 0.33 -2.34 -8.19
CA VAL A 131 1.78 -2.36 -8.47
C VAL A 131 2.08 -2.98 -9.85
N SER A 132 1.32 -3.97 -10.29
CA SER A 132 1.55 -4.60 -11.60
C SER A 132 1.41 -3.64 -12.77
N TYR A 133 0.62 -2.57 -12.63
CA TYR A 133 0.43 -1.55 -13.66
C TYR A 133 1.22 -0.27 -13.44
N ALA A 134 1.20 0.23 -12.21
CA ALA A 134 1.79 1.53 -11.89
C ALA A 134 3.24 1.44 -11.42
N GLY A 135 3.78 0.22 -11.22
CA GLY A 135 5.08 0.03 -10.60
C GLY A 135 5.05 0.32 -9.10
N LEU A 136 6.23 0.55 -8.50
CA LEU A 136 6.34 0.78 -7.06
C LEU A 136 6.08 2.26 -6.72
N ILE A 137 4.90 2.54 -6.17
CA ILE A 137 4.54 3.87 -5.66
C ILE A 137 4.48 3.80 -4.13
N GLY A 138 5.42 4.48 -3.47
CA GLY A 138 5.54 4.49 -2.01
C GLY A 138 4.69 5.56 -1.32
N PHE A 139 4.57 5.46 0.00
CA PHE A 139 3.99 6.42 0.93
C PHE A 139 2.48 6.69 0.84
N VAL A 140 1.82 6.50 -0.31
CA VAL A 140 0.39 6.79 -0.49
C VAL A 140 -0.46 6.06 0.56
N GLY A 141 -0.23 4.76 0.73
CA GLY A 141 -0.95 3.92 1.69
C GLY A 141 -0.68 4.24 3.17
N LEU A 142 0.38 4.99 3.48
CA LEU A 142 0.67 5.44 4.84
C LEU A 142 0.12 6.86 5.10
N VAL A 143 0.34 7.77 4.16
CA VAL A 143 0.05 9.20 4.32
C VAL A 143 -1.44 9.47 4.27
N ILE A 144 -2.13 8.96 3.24
CA ILE A 144 -3.55 9.27 3.03
C ILE A 144 -4.44 8.73 4.16
N PRO A 145 -4.36 7.44 4.56
CA PRO A 145 -5.18 6.96 5.67
C PRO A 145 -4.91 7.69 6.98
N HIS A 146 -3.67 8.13 7.20
CA HIS A 146 -3.34 8.89 8.39
C HIS A 146 -3.95 10.31 8.37
N ILE A 147 -3.89 11.00 7.23
CA ILE A 147 -4.54 12.31 7.05
C ILE A 147 -6.05 12.17 7.26
N VAL A 148 -6.68 11.17 6.60
CA VAL A 148 -8.11 10.92 6.72
C VAL A 148 -8.49 10.63 8.17
N ARG A 149 -7.74 9.79 8.86
CA ARG A 149 -7.98 9.47 10.28
C ARG A 149 -7.87 10.70 11.18
N THR A 150 -6.97 11.63 10.84
CA THR A 150 -6.78 12.88 11.61
C THR A 150 -7.94 13.85 11.38
N VAL A 151 -8.51 13.91 10.18
CA VAL A 151 -9.57 14.86 9.79
C VAL A 151 -10.96 14.30 10.05
N ALA A 152 -11.21 13.05 9.65
CA ALA A 152 -12.54 12.42 9.68
C ALA A 152 -12.75 11.44 10.84
N GLY A 153 -11.72 11.22 11.68
CA GLY A 153 -11.82 10.35 12.85
C GLY A 153 -11.41 8.90 12.58
N PRO A 154 -11.53 8.02 13.61
CA PRO A 154 -10.98 6.68 13.58
C PRO A 154 -11.85 5.63 12.88
N SER A 155 -13.11 5.95 12.54
CA SER A 155 -14.06 4.98 11.97
C SER A 155 -13.63 4.48 10.61
N ASN A 156 -13.55 3.17 10.43
CA ASN A 156 -13.18 2.54 9.16
C ASN A 156 -14.26 2.71 8.07
N ALA A 157 -15.51 3.01 8.45
CA ALA A 157 -16.59 3.31 7.50
C ALA A 157 -16.28 4.53 6.62
N VAL A 158 -15.65 5.55 7.19
CA VAL A 158 -15.22 6.74 6.46
C VAL A 158 -13.78 6.60 5.97
N LEU A 159 -12.93 5.98 6.77
CA LEU A 159 -11.50 5.82 6.49
C LEU A 159 -11.24 5.08 5.17
N ILE A 160 -11.93 3.96 4.92
CA ILE A 160 -11.68 3.13 3.72
C ILE A 160 -12.05 3.89 2.44
N PRO A 161 -13.30 4.39 2.26
CA PRO A 161 -13.65 5.08 1.02
C PRO A 161 -12.91 6.43 0.86
N ALA A 162 -12.74 7.19 1.92
CA ALA A 162 -12.01 8.45 1.86
C ALA A 162 -10.53 8.25 1.56
N SER A 163 -9.90 7.17 2.05
CA SER A 163 -8.52 6.84 1.71
C SER A 163 -8.37 6.38 0.27
N ALA A 164 -9.35 5.66 -0.27
CA ALA A 164 -9.34 5.27 -1.68
C ALA A 164 -9.42 6.48 -2.59
N LEU A 165 -10.36 7.40 -2.33
CA LEU A 165 -10.51 8.65 -3.09
C LEU A 165 -9.30 9.58 -2.92
N GLY A 166 -8.83 9.77 -1.69
CA GLY A 166 -7.67 10.62 -1.40
C GLY A 166 -6.38 10.08 -2.03
N GLY A 167 -6.22 8.76 -2.04
CA GLY A 167 -5.10 8.09 -2.73
C GLY A 167 -5.16 8.30 -4.25
N ALA A 168 -6.34 8.14 -4.85
CA ALA A 168 -6.54 8.39 -6.27
C ALA A 168 -6.23 9.85 -6.64
N LEU A 169 -6.71 10.81 -5.85
CA LEU A 169 -6.44 12.25 -6.06
C LEU A 169 -4.95 12.58 -5.91
N LEU A 170 -4.27 12.00 -4.91
CA LEU A 170 -2.84 12.21 -4.73
C LEU A 170 -2.03 11.68 -5.92
N ILE A 171 -2.35 10.47 -6.38
CA ILE A 171 -1.65 9.86 -7.52
C ILE A 171 -1.94 10.64 -8.81
N ALA A 172 -3.19 11.03 -9.06
CA ALA A 172 -3.53 11.85 -10.23
C ALA A 172 -2.82 13.21 -10.20
N GLY A 173 -2.78 13.87 -9.05
CA GLY A 173 -2.04 15.12 -8.88
C GLY A 173 -0.52 14.95 -9.08
N ALA A 174 0.05 13.86 -8.59
CA ALA A 174 1.46 13.52 -8.80
C ALA A 174 1.76 13.22 -10.28
N ASP A 175 0.85 12.55 -11.00
CA ASP A 175 0.99 12.28 -12.44
C ASP A 175 0.93 13.57 -13.26
N ILE A 176 -0.02 14.47 -12.97
CA ILE A 176 -0.08 15.80 -13.60
C ILE A 176 1.22 16.56 -13.33
N GLY A 177 1.68 16.60 -12.09
CA GLY A 177 2.95 17.25 -11.72
C GLY A 177 4.15 16.65 -12.45
N SER A 178 4.20 15.32 -12.56
CA SER A 178 5.31 14.62 -13.22
C SER A 178 5.45 14.98 -14.72
N ARG A 179 4.32 15.21 -15.37
CA ARG A 179 4.28 15.55 -16.83
C ARG A 179 4.44 17.04 -17.12
N THR A 180 4.21 17.90 -16.11
CA THR A 180 4.20 19.38 -16.33
C THR A 180 5.49 20.06 -15.89
N ILE A 181 6.24 19.48 -14.95
CA ILE A 181 7.43 20.14 -14.37
C ILE A 181 8.62 20.15 -15.33
N ILE A 182 8.85 19.07 -16.08
CA ILE A 182 9.94 19.01 -17.04
C ILE A 182 9.37 18.80 -18.44
N PRO A 183 9.50 19.79 -19.34
CA PRO A 183 9.10 19.62 -20.73
C PRO A 183 9.91 18.48 -21.38
N PHE A 184 9.21 17.60 -22.10
CA PHE A 184 9.80 16.50 -22.88
C PHE A 184 10.42 15.34 -22.06
N ALA A 185 10.19 15.28 -20.73
CA ALA A 185 10.65 14.17 -19.90
C ALA A 185 9.55 13.73 -18.93
N ASP A 186 9.20 12.45 -18.97
CA ASP A 186 8.28 11.85 -18.02
C ASP A 186 9.01 11.51 -16.72
N LEU A 187 8.82 12.33 -15.68
CA LEU A 187 9.34 12.02 -14.36
C LEU A 187 8.54 10.88 -13.72
N PRO A 188 9.20 9.91 -13.10
CA PRO A 188 8.50 8.85 -12.36
C PRO A 188 7.67 9.44 -11.21
N ILE A 189 6.41 8.99 -11.07
CA ILE A 189 5.46 9.46 -10.04
C ILE A 189 5.98 9.15 -8.64
N GLY A 190 6.72 8.06 -8.47
CA GLY A 190 7.32 7.67 -7.20
C GLY A 190 8.20 8.74 -6.57
N ILE A 191 8.86 9.60 -7.39
CA ILE A 191 9.65 10.73 -6.89
C ILE A 191 8.73 11.73 -6.17
N PHE A 192 7.59 12.09 -6.77
CA PHE A 192 6.64 13.04 -6.18
C PHE A 192 6.00 12.48 -4.91
N THR A 193 5.58 11.22 -4.94
CA THR A 193 4.97 10.59 -3.76
C THR A 193 5.97 10.43 -2.63
N ALA A 194 7.26 10.18 -2.92
CA ALA A 194 8.31 10.13 -1.90
C ALA A 194 8.64 11.52 -1.34
N LEU A 195 8.72 12.55 -2.18
CA LEU A 195 8.97 13.93 -1.75
C LEU A 195 7.86 14.48 -0.86
N ILE A 196 6.61 14.13 -1.12
CA ILE A 196 5.47 14.53 -0.28
C ILE A 196 5.35 13.60 0.94
N GLY A 197 5.50 12.30 0.71
CA GLY A 197 5.28 11.27 1.72
C GLY A 197 6.33 11.24 2.82
N GLY A 198 7.60 11.36 2.47
CA GLY A 198 8.70 11.30 3.43
C GLY A 198 8.62 12.40 4.50
N PRO A 199 8.57 13.69 4.15
CA PRO A 199 8.40 14.78 5.12
C PRO A 199 7.11 14.67 5.92
N THR A 200 5.99 14.31 5.27
CA THR A 200 4.71 14.12 5.95
C THR A 200 4.81 13.03 7.00
N PHE A 201 5.40 11.88 6.66
CA PHE A 201 5.61 10.77 7.59
C PHE A 201 6.50 11.18 8.76
N PHE A 202 7.56 11.94 8.51
CA PHE A 202 8.44 12.46 9.58
C PHE A 202 7.71 13.40 10.55
N ILE A 203 6.86 14.30 10.03
CA ILE A 203 6.02 15.17 10.84
C ILE A 203 5.05 14.36 11.70
N LEU A 204 4.44 13.33 11.12
CA LEU A 204 3.51 12.43 11.80
C LEU A 204 4.18 11.69 12.96
N LEU A 205 5.36 11.12 12.73
CA LEU A 205 6.15 10.47 13.79
C LEU A 205 6.46 11.41 14.95
N ARG A 206 6.84 12.66 14.65
CA ARG A 206 7.08 13.68 15.70
C ARG A 206 5.83 13.98 16.51
N ARG A 207 4.66 14.08 15.88
CA ARG A 207 3.38 14.33 16.58
C ARG A 207 2.96 13.16 17.47
N MET A 208 3.17 11.92 17.01
CA MET A 208 2.90 10.73 17.82
C MET A 208 3.79 10.67 19.06
N LYS A 209 5.08 10.98 18.92
CA LYS A 209 6.03 11.00 20.04
C LYS A 209 5.67 12.06 21.09
N LYS A 210 5.15 13.23 20.70
CA LYS A 210 4.66 14.26 21.62
C LYS A 210 3.41 13.83 22.40
N LYS A 211 2.50 13.06 21.79
CA LYS A 211 1.30 12.53 22.46
C LYS A 211 1.62 11.37 23.42
N GLY A 212 2.66 10.57 23.15
CA GLY A 212 3.09 9.46 24.00
C GLY A 212 4.03 9.88 25.16
N ALA A 213 4.59 11.08 25.12
CA ALA A 213 5.46 11.60 26.18
C ALA A 213 4.71 12.45 27.25
N GLY A 214 3.39 12.50 27.16
CA GLY A 214 2.50 13.26 28.05
C GLY A 214 1.61 12.37 28.95
N VAL A 215 2.02 11.09 29.19
CA VAL A 215 1.40 10.18 30.16
C VAL A 215 2.45 9.73 31.15
#